data_550f4497e04505a0b462c0dfcba85542
#
_entry.id   550f4497e04505a0b462c0dfcba85542
#
_cell.length_a   1.000
_cell.length_b   1.000
_cell.length_c   1.000
_cell.angle_alpha   90.00
_cell.angle_beta   90.00
_cell.angle_gamma   90.00
#
_symmetry.space_group_name_H-M   'P 1'
#
loop_
_entity.id
_entity.type
_entity.pdbx_description
1 polymer ?
#
loop_
_entity_poly.entity_id
_entity_poly.type
_entity_poly.pdbx_seq_one_letter_code
_entity_poly.pdbx_strand_id
1 'polypeptide(L)'
;HKMATNTKEYWFVGDPDQTIFEFAGASAETFYELSKGAEDLEQGYRCGQTINNLCKQIIKPIWDHYNIRRTWKPANYRKGHEKEGQLIIGNHYYLPNYTTDCSHLRILLDKIRNTEETFLFTYRGNPSDTFVKNFFDQHGIEYAHVGNTAHVPKKELRCHKLWPEFANGKPMSLKQIKEFWDYLGSKVIVHGKGEYEFKDWIKKDYTIHELIKLKLLKETSVNEKDFRLIRVQKGKKEDYEKRLIYIEKVLRKGFNLEGDVRVRYANIHTVKGLTFDNVIVDLTRTRPENYFEQLRLKYVAYSRGRYDCWTIPSQSTYTLGIK
;
A
#
# COMPACT_ATOMS: atom_id res chain seq x y z
N HIS A 1 -6.29 -33.88 -9.74
CA HIS A 1 -6.75 -35.13 -10.37
C HIS A 1 -7.49 -36.05 -9.37
N LYS A 2 -6.93 -36.30 -8.18
CA LYS A 2 -7.58 -37.20 -7.18
C LYS A 2 -8.89 -36.64 -6.61
N MET A 3 -9.14 -35.35 -6.63
CA MET A 3 -10.39 -34.74 -6.13
C MET A 3 -11.56 -34.83 -7.12
N ALA A 4 -11.30 -35.13 -8.38
CA ALA A 4 -12.33 -35.10 -9.44
C ALA A 4 -12.83 -36.46 -9.89
N THR A 5 -12.44 -37.55 -9.21
CA THR A 5 -12.76 -38.93 -9.63
C THR A 5 -14.25 -39.29 -9.63
N ASN A 6 -15.07 -38.51 -8.93
CA ASN A 6 -16.52 -38.70 -8.84
C ASN A 6 -17.33 -37.61 -9.55
N THR A 7 -16.71 -36.71 -10.27
CA THR A 7 -17.36 -35.58 -10.95
C THR A 7 -17.53 -35.89 -12.43
N LYS A 8 -18.72 -35.63 -12.98
CA LYS A 8 -18.99 -35.87 -14.42
C LYS A 8 -18.29 -34.85 -15.34
N GLU A 9 -18.11 -33.63 -14.83
CA GLU A 9 -17.42 -32.55 -15.53
C GLU A 9 -16.61 -31.74 -14.51
N TYR A 10 -15.43 -31.22 -14.90
CA TYR A 10 -14.65 -30.30 -14.11
C TYR A 10 -13.98 -29.26 -15.02
N TRP A 11 -13.88 -28.06 -14.49
CA TRP A 11 -13.26 -26.92 -15.18
C TRP A 11 -12.04 -26.46 -14.40
N PHE A 12 -10.94 -26.29 -15.10
CA PHE A 12 -9.73 -25.66 -14.54
C PHE A 12 -9.57 -24.30 -15.16
N VAL A 13 -9.48 -23.26 -14.33
CA VAL A 13 -9.16 -21.90 -14.76
C VAL A 13 -7.95 -21.43 -13.97
N GLY A 14 -6.93 -20.92 -14.66
CA GLY A 14 -5.76 -20.43 -14.01
C GLY A 14 -4.76 -19.81 -15.00
N ASP A 15 -3.68 -19.30 -14.46
CA ASP A 15 -2.58 -18.71 -15.21
C ASP A 15 -1.26 -19.36 -14.74
N PRO A 16 -0.63 -20.23 -15.56
CA PRO A 16 0.63 -20.87 -15.20
C PRO A 16 1.77 -19.87 -15.06
N ASP A 17 1.69 -18.72 -15.74
CA ASP A 17 2.68 -17.66 -15.67
C ASP A 17 2.66 -16.94 -14.31
N GLN A 18 1.60 -17.14 -13.50
CA GLN A 18 1.51 -16.70 -12.11
C GLN A 18 1.87 -17.77 -11.07
N THR A 19 2.54 -18.85 -11.48
CA THR A 19 3.03 -19.88 -10.57
C THR A 19 4.29 -19.40 -9.88
N ILE A 20 4.15 -18.85 -8.66
CA ILE A 20 5.24 -18.28 -7.86
C ILE A 20 5.41 -18.97 -6.50
N PHE A 21 4.74 -20.09 -6.27
CA PHE A 21 4.79 -20.90 -5.05
C PHE A 21 5.46 -22.25 -5.29
N GLU A 22 6.46 -22.32 -6.16
CA GLU A 22 7.21 -23.56 -6.44
C GLU A 22 7.85 -24.11 -5.16
N PHE A 23 8.33 -23.23 -4.28
CA PHE A 23 8.86 -23.61 -2.96
C PHE A 23 7.83 -24.30 -2.05
N ALA A 24 6.53 -24.14 -2.33
CA ALA A 24 5.42 -24.79 -1.63
C ALA A 24 4.83 -25.97 -2.42
N GLY A 25 5.54 -26.45 -3.45
CA GLY A 25 5.13 -27.62 -4.25
C GLY A 25 4.24 -27.30 -5.44
N ALA A 26 4.01 -26.03 -5.80
CA ALA A 26 3.33 -25.70 -7.04
C ALA A 26 4.23 -25.99 -8.24
N SER A 27 3.69 -26.60 -9.31
CA SER A 27 4.39 -26.87 -10.56
C SER A 27 3.75 -26.14 -11.72
N ALA A 28 4.50 -25.21 -12.31
CA ALA A 28 4.11 -24.53 -13.53
C ALA A 28 4.06 -25.50 -14.71
N GLU A 29 5.02 -26.43 -14.79
CA GLU A 29 5.10 -27.44 -15.84
C GLU A 29 3.85 -28.31 -15.89
N THR A 30 3.41 -28.83 -14.74
CA THR A 30 2.17 -29.59 -14.64
C THR A 30 0.97 -28.78 -15.15
N PHE A 31 0.94 -27.49 -14.85
CA PHE A 31 -0.15 -26.65 -15.31
C PHE A 31 -0.10 -26.39 -16.82
N TYR A 32 1.11 -26.19 -17.40
CA TYR A 32 1.26 -26.08 -18.85
C TYR A 32 0.83 -27.34 -19.56
N GLU A 33 1.19 -28.53 -19.04
CA GLU A 33 0.74 -29.81 -19.61
C GLU A 33 -0.79 -29.96 -19.56
N LEU A 34 -1.43 -29.60 -18.44
CA LEU A 34 -2.87 -29.65 -18.27
C LEU A 34 -3.60 -28.62 -19.16
N SER A 35 -2.93 -27.53 -19.54
CA SER A 35 -3.51 -26.48 -20.37
C SER A 35 -3.34 -26.72 -21.89
N LYS A 36 -2.73 -27.81 -22.31
CA LYS A 36 -2.64 -28.18 -23.73
C LYS A 36 -4.03 -28.38 -24.31
N GLY A 37 -4.38 -27.58 -25.31
CA GLY A 37 -5.72 -27.57 -25.93
C GLY A 37 -6.80 -26.82 -25.15
N ALA A 38 -6.44 -26.13 -24.06
CA ALA A 38 -7.37 -25.22 -23.38
C ALA A 38 -7.59 -23.92 -24.15
N GLU A 39 -8.75 -23.31 -23.95
CA GLU A 39 -9.04 -21.97 -24.49
C GLU A 39 -8.29 -20.89 -23.69
N ASP A 40 -7.69 -19.96 -24.41
CA ASP A 40 -7.03 -18.79 -23.80
C ASP A 40 -8.03 -17.66 -23.55
N LEU A 41 -8.01 -17.10 -22.33
CA LEU A 41 -8.71 -15.87 -22.00
C LEU A 41 -7.84 -14.67 -22.43
N GLU A 42 -7.95 -14.27 -23.69
CA GLU A 42 -7.08 -13.25 -24.28
C GLU A 42 -7.30 -11.84 -23.72
N GLN A 43 -8.53 -11.51 -23.32
CA GLN A 43 -8.88 -10.16 -22.91
C GLN A 43 -8.45 -9.89 -21.48
N GLY A 44 -7.51 -8.95 -21.30
CA GLY A 44 -7.16 -8.40 -20.00
C GLY A 44 -8.16 -7.34 -19.53
N TYR A 45 -8.39 -7.28 -18.22
CA TYR A 45 -9.30 -6.29 -17.61
C TYR A 45 -8.59 -5.40 -16.56
N ARG A 46 -7.27 -5.49 -16.47
CA ARG A 46 -6.47 -4.77 -15.49
C ARG A 46 -5.42 -3.86 -16.10
N CYS A 47 -4.49 -4.43 -16.85
CA CYS A 47 -3.28 -3.74 -17.29
C CYS A 47 -3.53 -2.92 -18.54
N GLY A 48 -3.12 -1.66 -18.50
CA GLY A 48 -3.03 -0.81 -19.70
C GLY A 48 -1.99 -1.34 -20.69
N GLN A 49 -1.94 -0.73 -21.87
CA GLN A 49 -1.11 -1.19 -22.99
C GLN A 49 0.37 -1.31 -22.61
N THR A 50 0.93 -0.30 -21.92
CA THR A 50 2.35 -0.28 -21.54
C THR A 50 2.71 -1.45 -20.61
N ILE A 51 1.92 -1.67 -19.54
CA ILE A 51 2.15 -2.78 -18.59
C ILE A 51 1.91 -4.13 -19.28
N ASN A 52 0.90 -4.23 -20.12
CA ASN A 52 0.62 -5.45 -20.87
C ASN A 52 1.79 -5.83 -21.77
N ASN A 53 2.37 -4.88 -22.50
CA ASN A 53 3.56 -5.09 -23.34
C ASN A 53 4.78 -5.50 -22.51
N LEU A 54 5.02 -4.83 -21.38
CA LEU A 54 6.10 -5.18 -20.45
C LEU A 54 5.93 -6.61 -19.93
N CYS A 55 4.73 -6.99 -19.50
CA CYS A 55 4.43 -8.33 -19.02
C CYS A 55 4.68 -9.40 -20.09
N LYS A 56 4.29 -9.15 -21.35
CA LYS A 56 4.59 -10.04 -22.48
C LYS A 56 6.08 -10.21 -22.69
N GLN A 57 6.85 -9.13 -22.68
CA GLN A 57 8.30 -9.19 -22.84
C GLN A 57 8.96 -10.00 -21.73
N ILE A 58 8.54 -9.81 -20.47
CA ILE A 58 9.07 -10.52 -19.31
C ILE A 58 8.80 -12.02 -19.43
N ILE A 59 7.60 -12.43 -19.83
CA ILE A 59 7.19 -13.83 -19.82
C ILE A 59 7.55 -14.58 -21.11
N LYS A 60 7.82 -13.86 -22.19
CA LYS A 60 8.14 -14.43 -23.51
C LYS A 60 9.19 -15.55 -23.49
N PRO A 61 10.32 -15.45 -22.73
CA PRO A 61 11.30 -16.55 -22.68
C PRO A 61 10.71 -17.86 -22.17
N ILE A 62 9.72 -17.83 -21.29
CA ILE A 62 9.00 -19.01 -20.80
C ILE A 62 8.12 -19.58 -21.92
N TRP A 63 7.38 -18.72 -22.61
CA TRP A 63 6.54 -19.14 -23.72
C TRP A 63 7.36 -19.75 -24.87
N ASP A 64 8.50 -19.16 -25.20
CA ASP A 64 9.40 -19.70 -26.22
C ASP A 64 9.94 -21.08 -25.79
N HIS A 65 10.29 -21.28 -24.50
CA HIS A 65 10.78 -22.56 -23.97
C HIS A 65 9.71 -23.67 -24.05
N TYR A 66 8.45 -23.37 -23.70
CA TYR A 66 7.36 -24.34 -23.73
C TYR A 66 6.60 -24.38 -25.07
N ASN A 67 7.08 -23.64 -26.08
CA ASN A 67 6.43 -23.51 -27.39
C ASN A 67 4.95 -23.05 -27.29
N ILE A 68 4.69 -22.06 -26.41
CA ILE A 68 3.37 -21.52 -26.16
C ILE A 68 3.16 -20.26 -27.00
N ARG A 69 1.99 -20.14 -27.62
CA ARG A 69 1.57 -18.93 -28.33
C ARG A 69 0.33 -18.37 -27.67
N ARG A 70 0.45 -17.20 -27.04
CA ARG A 70 -0.66 -16.50 -26.40
C ARG A 70 -0.80 -15.08 -26.93
N THR A 71 -2.05 -14.68 -27.07
CA THR A 71 -2.41 -13.32 -27.50
C THR A 71 -3.14 -12.61 -26.35
N TRP A 72 -2.39 -11.86 -25.56
CA TRP A 72 -3.03 -11.03 -24.54
C TRP A 72 -3.38 -9.66 -25.10
N LYS A 73 -4.61 -9.23 -24.87
CA LYS A 73 -5.10 -7.89 -25.18
C LYS A 73 -5.08 -7.04 -23.90
N PRO A 74 -4.69 -5.77 -23.98
CA PRO A 74 -4.73 -4.85 -22.83
C PRO A 74 -6.18 -4.63 -22.42
N ALA A 75 -6.36 -4.10 -21.19
CA ALA A 75 -7.67 -3.70 -20.74
C ALA A 75 -8.21 -2.57 -21.62
N ASN A 76 -9.42 -2.73 -22.11
CA ASN A 76 -10.16 -1.66 -22.77
C ASN A 76 -10.74 -0.76 -21.69
N TYR A 77 -10.02 0.31 -21.36
CA TYR A 77 -10.57 1.32 -20.47
C TYR A 77 -11.74 2.02 -21.16
N ARG A 78 -12.83 2.27 -20.42
CA ARG A 78 -13.97 3.05 -20.91
C ARG A 78 -13.45 4.43 -21.36
N LYS A 79 -14.02 4.96 -22.43
CA LYS A 79 -13.72 6.28 -22.99
C LYS A 79 -13.59 7.34 -21.86
N GLY A 80 -12.46 8.00 -21.73
CA GLY A 80 -12.13 8.93 -20.64
C GLY A 80 -11.17 8.39 -19.58
N HIS A 81 -10.82 7.10 -19.57
CA HIS A 81 -9.82 6.48 -18.71
C HIS A 81 -8.63 5.91 -19.48
N GLU A 82 -8.43 6.38 -20.69
CA GLU A 82 -7.38 5.98 -21.63
C GLU A 82 -6.04 6.60 -21.23
N LYS A 83 -5.57 6.37 -20.02
CA LYS A 83 -4.17 6.67 -19.69
C LYS A 83 -3.33 5.55 -20.27
N GLU A 84 -2.60 5.84 -21.35
CA GLU A 84 -1.41 5.06 -21.67
C GLU A 84 -0.50 5.10 -20.45
N GLY A 85 -0.34 3.97 -19.77
CA GLY A 85 0.51 3.91 -18.60
C GLY A 85 1.97 4.16 -19.00
N GLN A 86 2.78 4.61 -18.05
CA GLN A 86 4.21 4.86 -18.25
C GLN A 86 5.03 3.80 -17.52
N LEU A 87 6.09 3.34 -18.19
CA LEU A 87 7.15 2.58 -17.55
C LEU A 87 8.29 3.54 -17.21
N ILE A 88 8.55 3.73 -15.93
CA ILE A 88 9.61 4.61 -15.44
C ILE A 88 10.69 3.74 -14.79
N ILE A 89 11.87 3.73 -15.38
CA ILE A 89 13.02 2.97 -14.88
C ILE A 89 13.91 3.93 -14.08
N GLY A 90 14.02 3.69 -12.77
CA GLY A 90 14.89 4.45 -11.90
C GLY A 90 16.37 4.12 -12.17
N ASN A 91 17.25 5.10 -11.98
CA ASN A 91 18.70 4.85 -11.99
C ASN A 91 19.11 4.02 -10.77
N HIS A 92 20.24 3.31 -10.88
CA HIS A 92 20.79 2.36 -9.91
C HIS A 92 21.08 2.95 -8.54
N TYR A 93 20.11 3.09 -7.66
CA TYR A 93 20.41 3.44 -6.27
C TYR A 93 19.64 2.55 -5.31
N TYR A 94 20.33 1.99 -4.33
CA TYR A 94 19.69 1.34 -3.19
C TYR A 94 18.70 2.29 -2.52
N LEU A 95 17.52 1.80 -2.18
CA LEU A 95 16.55 2.54 -1.38
C LEU A 95 17.13 3.28 -0.15
N PRO A 96 18.20 2.80 0.53
CA PRO A 96 18.82 3.52 1.64
C PRO A 96 19.50 4.84 1.27
N ASN A 97 19.90 5.00 0.01
CA ASN A 97 20.68 6.15 -0.47
C ASN A 97 19.87 7.05 -1.40
N TYR A 98 18.53 6.95 -1.40
CA TYR A 98 17.69 7.91 -2.10
C TYR A 98 17.86 9.30 -1.48
N THR A 99 18.92 9.96 -1.90
CA THR A 99 18.99 11.41 -1.78
C THR A 99 17.88 12.00 -2.64
N THR A 100 17.32 13.09 -2.20
CA THR A 100 16.19 13.82 -2.82
C THR A 100 16.42 14.26 -4.27
N ASP A 101 17.56 13.96 -4.86
CA ASP A 101 17.98 14.40 -6.20
C ASP A 101 17.60 13.47 -7.36
N CYS A 102 16.99 12.34 -7.08
CA CYS A 102 16.48 11.46 -8.13
C CYS A 102 15.18 12.06 -8.72
N SER A 103 15.24 12.53 -9.97
CA SER A 103 14.07 13.12 -10.66
C SER A 103 12.86 12.18 -10.71
N HIS A 104 13.11 10.90 -10.92
CA HIS A 104 12.05 9.87 -10.96
C HIS A 104 11.34 9.70 -9.61
N LEU A 105 12.08 9.84 -8.51
CA LEU A 105 11.52 9.79 -7.16
C LEU A 105 10.66 11.01 -6.87
N ARG A 106 11.07 12.20 -7.31
CA ARG A 106 10.26 13.42 -7.20
C ARG A 106 8.93 13.25 -7.93
N ILE A 107 8.96 12.76 -9.17
CA ILE A 107 7.75 12.50 -9.96
C ILE A 107 6.81 11.54 -9.20
N LEU A 108 7.35 10.44 -8.63
CA LEU A 108 6.57 9.50 -7.85
C LEU A 108 5.97 10.15 -6.59
N LEU A 109 6.77 10.88 -5.83
CA LEU A 109 6.32 11.58 -4.62
C LEU A 109 5.24 12.62 -4.93
N ASP A 110 5.41 13.38 -6.00
CA ASP A 110 4.43 14.37 -6.44
C ASP A 110 3.14 13.71 -6.91
N LYS A 111 3.23 12.58 -7.62
CA LYS A 111 2.06 11.81 -8.01
C LYS A 111 1.31 11.23 -6.80
N ILE A 112 2.03 10.67 -5.81
CA ILE A 112 1.43 10.18 -4.56
C ILE A 112 0.68 11.30 -3.82
N ARG A 113 1.19 12.52 -3.83
CA ARG A 113 0.59 13.66 -3.12
C ARG A 113 -0.61 14.25 -3.84
N ASN A 114 -0.52 14.35 -5.16
CA ASN A 114 -1.42 15.17 -5.97
C ASN A 114 -2.53 14.37 -6.68
N THR A 115 -2.58 13.05 -6.50
CA THR A 115 -3.63 12.20 -7.09
C THR A 115 -4.34 11.40 -6.02
N GLU A 116 -5.55 10.92 -6.32
CA GLU A 116 -6.28 9.96 -5.49
C GLU A 116 -6.00 8.49 -5.91
N GLU A 117 -5.03 8.29 -6.79
CA GLU A 117 -4.64 6.96 -7.27
C GLU A 117 -4.01 6.12 -6.16
N THR A 118 -4.15 4.81 -6.28
CA THR A 118 -3.57 3.83 -5.36
C THR A 118 -2.18 3.39 -5.82
N PHE A 119 -1.29 3.12 -4.86
CA PHE A 119 0.10 2.77 -5.10
C PHE A 119 0.47 1.49 -4.36
N LEU A 120 1.14 0.58 -5.05
CA LEU A 120 1.73 -0.62 -4.47
C LEU A 120 3.24 -0.59 -4.59
N PHE A 121 3.93 -0.64 -3.46
CA PHE A 121 5.36 -0.94 -3.40
C PHE A 121 5.53 -2.43 -3.17
N THR A 122 6.10 -3.14 -4.14
CA THR A 122 6.34 -4.58 -4.02
C THR A 122 7.80 -4.95 -4.22
N TYR A 123 8.26 -5.94 -3.46
CA TYR A 123 9.66 -6.30 -3.37
C TYR A 123 9.81 -7.81 -3.10
N ARG A 124 11.04 -8.30 -3.25
CA ARG A 124 11.41 -9.66 -2.90
C ARG A 124 12.27 -9.66 -1.63
N GLY A 125 11.75 -10.27 -0.56
CA GLY A 125 12.47 -10.54 0.67
C GLY A 125 12.38 -9.47 1.78
N ASN A 126 12.55 -9.91 3.02
CA ASN A 126 12.32 -9.12 4.24
C ASN A 126 13.20 -7.87 4.42
N PRO A 127 14.48 -7.82 4.02
CA PRO A 127 15.26 -6.59 4.18
C PRO A 127 14.71 -5.39 3.42
N SER A 128 14.03 -5.62 2.28
CA SER A 128 13.38 -4.54 1.52
C SER A 128 12.20 -3.92 2.27
N ASP A 129 11.55 -4.66 3.15
CA ASP A 129 10.46 -4.17 4.01
C ASP A 129 10.92 -2.96 4.86
N THR A 130 12.06 -3.08 5.52
CA THR A 130 12.61 -1.99 6.34
C THR A 130 12.98 -0.77 5.50
N PHE A 131 13.54 -0.97 4.31
CA PHE A 131 13.89 0.13 3.41
C PHE A 131 12.68 0.89 2.91
N VAL A 132 11.63 0.17 2.50
CA VAL A 132 10.38 0.77 2.04
C VAL A 132 9.72 1.58 3.16
N LYS A 133 9.68 1.06 4.39
CA LYS A 133 9.17 1.79 5.56
C LYS A 133 9.97 3.06 5.85
N ASN A 134 11.29 2.95 5.91
CA ASN A 134 12.17 4.10 6.13
C ASN A 134 11.96 5.18 5.06
N PHE A 135 11.78 4.77 3.81
CA PHE A 135 11.48 5.69 2.72
C PHE A 135 10.16 6.44 2.97
N PHE A 136 9.09 5.74 3.36
CA PHE A 136 7.81 6.38 3.68
C PHE A 136 7.92 7.32 4.88
N ASP A 137 8.63 6.90 5.93
CA ASP A 137 8.85 7.70 7.14
C ASP A 137 9.64 8.97 6.84
N GLN A 138 10.69 8.88 6.01
CA GLN A 138 11.49 10.03 5.61
C GLN A 138 10.67 11.06 4.83
N HIS A 139 9.79 10.60 3.96
CA HIS A 139 9.00 11.45 3.08
C HIS A 139 7.63 11.82 3.65
N GLY A 140 7.29 11.34 4.84
CA GLY A 140 5.98 11.59 5.47
C GLY A 140 4.82 11.07 4.63
N ILE A 141 4.97 9.89 4.03
CA ILE A 141 3.92 9.23 3.23
C ILE A 141 3.07 8.37 4.17
N GLU A 142 1.75 8.51 4.10
CA GLU A 142 0.85 7.58 4.79
C GLU A 142 0.86 6.22 4.07
N TYR A 143 1.08 5.14 4.81
CA TYR A 143 1.20 3.81 4.23
C TYR A 143 0.63 2.69 5.12
N ALA A 144 0.35 1.54 4.50
CA ALA A 144 -0.02 0.31 5.19
C ALA A 144 0.60 -0.91 4.51
N HIS A 145 0.90 -1.95 5.30
CA HIS A 145 1.12 -3.27 4.72
C HIS A 145 -0.18 -3.80 4.11
N VAL A 146 -0.08 -4.54 3.01
CA VAL A 146 -1.25 -5.21 2.41
C VAL A 146 -1.91 -6.13 3.44
N GLY A 147 -3.24 -6.03 3.57
CA GLY A 147 -4.01 -6.78 4.56
C GLY A 147 -4.04 -6.17 5.96
N ASN A 148 -3.24 -5.13 6.24
CA ASN A 148 -3.17 -4.48 7.54
C ASN A 148 -3.76 -3.06 7.53
N THR A 149 -3.98 -2.54 8.74
CA THR A 149 -4.31 -1.12 8.95
C THR A 149 -3.09 -0.24 8.66
N ALA A 150 -3.32 1.07 8.55
CA ALA A 150 -2.25 2.06 8.40
C ALA A 150 -1.18 1.94 9.49
N HIS A 151 0.07 2.31 9.18
CA HIS A 151 1.16 2.40 10.15
C HIS A 151 0.80 3.31 11.34
N VAL A 152 0.22 4.47 11.04
CA VAL A 152 -0.48 5.32 12.00
C VAL A 152 -1.93 5.44 11.55
N PRO A 153 -2.91 5.06 12.38
CA PRO A 153 -4.32 5.19 12.00
C PRO A 153 -4.67 6.64 11.64
N LYS A 154 -5.43 6.85 10.56
CA LYS A 154 -5.90 8.18 10.16
C LYS A 154 -6.65 8.91 11.27
N LYS A 155 -7.39 8.17 12.08
CA LYS A 155 -8.04 8.66 13.29
C LYS A 155 -7.04 9.36 14.24
N GLU A 156 -5.87 8.77 14.45
CA GLU A 156 -4.82 9.36 15.27
C GLU A 156 -4.22 10.62 14.61
N LEU A 157 -3.97 10.57 13.30
CA LEU A 157 -3.50 11.74 12.55
C LEU A 157 -4.49 12.91 12.64
N ARG A 158 -5.80 12.64 12.52
CA ARG A 158 -6.86 13.65 12.71
C ARG A 158 -6.83 14.23 14.12
N CYS A 159 -6.64 13.40 15.14
CA CYS A 159 -6.53 13.89 16.52
C CYS A 159 -5.37 14.88 16.69
N HIS A 160 -4.19 14.56 16.15
CA HIS A 160 -3.05 15.48 16.19
C HIS A 160 -3.32 16.80 15.43
N LYS A 161 -4.02 16.73 14.32
CA LYS A 161 -4.36 17.91 13.50
C LYS A 161 -5.39 18.82 14.16
N LEU A 162 -6.44 18.24 14.75
CA LEU A 162 -7.63 18.98 15.20
C LEU A 162 -7.56 19.39 16.67
N TRP A 163 -6.80 18.70 17.49
CA TRP A 163 -6.74 19.00 18.92
C TRP A 163 -6.34 20.45 19.24
N PRO A 164 -5.33 21.08 18.58
CA PRO A 164 -4.97 22.47 18.87
C PRO A 164 -6.14 23.44 18.65
N GLU A 165 -6.95 23.21 17.65
CA GLU A 165 -8.14 24.04 17.36
C GLU A 165 -9.22 23.82 18.40
N PHE A 166 -9.46 22.59 18.83
CA PHE A 166 -10.41 22.25 19.87
C PHE A 166 -10.00 22.83 21.23
N ALA A 167 -8.72 22.73 21.61
CA ALA A 167 -8.17 23.34 22.83
C ALA A 167 -8.29 24.88 22.83
N ASN A 168 -8.33 25.49 21.64
CA ASN A 168 -8.60 26.93 21.47
C ASN A 168 -10.11 27.27 21.47
N GLY A 169 -11.00 26.34 21.75
CA GLY A 169 -12.44 26.57 21.87
C GLY A 169 -13.24 26.38 20.60
N LYS A 170 -12.63 25.95 19.48
CA LYS A 170 -13.36 25.63 18.25
C LYS A 170 -14.31 24.44 18.50
N PRO A 171 -15.60 24.53 18.12
CA PRO A 171 -16.51 23.42 18.28
C PRO A 171 -16.12 22.24 17.40
N MET A 172 -16.28 21.03 17.93
CA MET A 172 -16.05 19.77 17.23
C MET A 172 -17.29 18.90 17.25
N SER A 173 -17.52 18.16 16.19
CA SER A 173 -18.63 17.22 16.11
C SER A 173 -18.44 16.07 17.11
N LEU A 174 -19.56 15.51 17.56
CA LEU A 174 -19.55 14.37 18.47
C LEU A 174 -18.72 13.19 17.88
N LYS A 175 -18.74 13.00 16.57
CA LYS A 175 -17.90 12.00 15.90
C LYS A 175 -16.41 12.26 16.11
N GLN A 176 -15.96 13.50 15.93
CA GLN A 176 -14.56 13.89 16.14
C GLN A 176 -14.16 13.78 17.61
N ILE A 177 -15.04 14.16 18.54
CA ILE A 177 -14.78 14.03 19.98
C ILE A 177 -14.63 12.55 20.38
N LYS A 178 -15.45 11.64 19.84
CA LYS A 178 -15.29 10.21 20.04
C LYS A 178 -13.94 9.68 19.53
N GLU A 179 -13.44 10.23 18.43
CA GLU A 179 -12.10 9.89 17.93
C GLU A 179 -11.00 10.31 18.90
N PHE A 180 -11.09 11.50 19.49
CA PHE A 180 -10.14 11.94 20.53
C PHE A 180 -10.18 11.04 21.77
N TRP A 181 -11.36 10.64 22.19
CA TRP A 181 -11.55 9.92 23.45
C TRP A 181 -10.69 8.67 23.58
N ASP A 182 -10.51 7.95 22.50
CA ASP A 182 -9.69 6.74 22.48
C ASP A 182 -8.19 7.00 22.78
N TYR A 183 -7.73 8.22 22.53
CA TYR A 183 -6.32 8.59 22.67
C TYR A 183 -6.03 9.45 23.91
N LEU A 184 -7.04 10.05 24.55
CA LEU A 184 -6.83 10.91 25.71
C LEU A 184 -6.40 10.10 26.93
N GLY A 185 -5.48 10.67 27.69
CA GLY A 185 -4.97 10.11 28.94
C GLY A 185 -5.63 10.68 30.20
N SER A 186 -5.33 10.10 31.35
CA SER A 186 -5.81 10.53 32.66
C SER A 186 -5.42 11.96 33.05
N LYS A 187 -4.49 12.58 32.33
CA LYS A 187 -4.13 14.00 32.50
C LYS A 187 -5.29 14.93 32.16
N VAL A 188 -6.13 14.57 31.21
CA VAL A 188 -7.21 15.43 30.69
C VAL A 188 -8.61 14.87 30.90
N ILE A 189 -8.79 13.56 31.04
CA ILE A 189 -10.07 12.91 31.33
C ILE A 189 -10.32 12.89 32.82
N VAL A 190 -11.54 13.19 33.26
CA VAL A 190 -11.93 13.20 34.67
C VAL A 190 -12.13 11.79 35.23
N HIS A 191 -12.84 10.93 34.47
CA HIS A 191 -13.14 9.54 34.86
C HIS A 191 -12.61 8.53 33.85
N GLY A 192 -12.66 7.24 34.18
CA GLY A 192 -12.21 6.17 33.29
C GLY A 192 -12.97 6.12 31.95
N LYS A 193 -12.31 5.67 30.89
CA LYS A 193 -12.87 5.69 29.51
C LYS A 193 -14.14 4.87 29.33
N GLY A 194 -14.40 3.88 30.18
CA GLY A 194 -15.58 3.01 30.11
C GLY A 194 -16.85 3.57 30.73
N GLU A 195 -16.79 4.72 31.41
CA GLU A 195 -17.91 5.28 32.19
C GLU A 195 -18.78 6.25 31.36
N TYR A 196 -18.43 6.51 30.08
CA TYR A 196 -19.13 7.50 29.27
C TYR A 196 -19.98 6.84 28.19
N GLU A 197 -21.30 6.99 28.32
CA GLU A 197 -22.23 6.69 27.26
C GLU A 197 -22.50 7.93 26.43
N PHE A 198 -21.92 7.99 25.24
CA PHE A 198 -22.16 9.09 24.27
C PHE A 198 -23.61 9.11 23.74
N LYS A 199 -24.47 8.18 24.15
CA LYS A 199 -25.86 8.07 23.73
C LYS A 199 -26.70 9.25 24.23
N ASP A 200 -26.35 9.80 25.38
CA ASP A 200 -27.08 10.88 26.05
C ASP A 200 -26.63 12.28 25.60
N TRP A 201 -25.72 12.35 24.65
CA TRP A 201 -25.24 13.63 24.16
C TRP A 201 -26.23 14.22 23.17
N ILE A 202 -26.88 15.33 23.56
CA ILE A 202 -28.00 15.95 22.85
C ILE A 202 -27.51 16.82 21.68
N LYS A 203 -26.37 17.50 21.86
CA LYS A 203 -25.82 18.42 20.86
C LYS A 203 -25.07 17.70 19.75
N LYS A 204 -25.11 18.26 18.55
CA LYS A 204 -24.34 17.80 17.40
C LYS A 204 -22.84 18.12 17.54
N ASP A 205 -22.53 19.31 18.08
CA ASP A 205 -21.17 19.85 18.24
C ASP A 205 -20.97 20.34 19.68
N TYR A 206 -19.74 20.20 20.19
CA TYR A 206 -19.34 20.64 21.52
C TYR A 206 -18.01 21.39 21.48
N THR A 207 -17.87 22.39 22.34
CA THR A 207 -16.58 23.03 22.63
C THR A 207 -15.88 22.34 23.80
N ILE A 208 -14.55 22.54 23.95
CA ILE A 208 -13.80 22.02 25.08
C ILE A 208 -14.35 22.54 26.43
N HIS A 209 -14.80 23.80 26.49
CA HIS A 209 -15.37 24.41 27.68
C HIS A 209 -16.69 23.76 28.12
N GLU A 210 -17.51 23.32 27.15
CA GLU A 210 -18.74 22.58 27.45
C GLU A 210 -18.42 21.20 28.04
N LEU A 211 -17.40 20.51 27.51
CA LEU A 211 -16.97 19.22 28.06
C LEU A 211 -16.38 19.34 29.48
N ILE A 212 -15.72 20.45 29.78
CA ILE A 212 -15.24 20.76 31.13
C ILE A 212 -16.43 21.02 32.08
N LYS A 213 -17.41 21.82 31.67
CA LYS A 213 -18.65 22.04 32.46
C LYS A 213 -19.42 20.76 32.74
N LEU A 214 -19.41 19.82 31.78
CA LEU A 214 -20.00 18.50 31.93
C LEU A 214 -19.14 17.54 32.79
N LYS A 215 -18.02 18.02 33.34
CA LYS A 215 -17.05 17.24 34.13
C LYS A 215 -16.49 16.03 33.38
N LEU A 216 -16.39 16.12 32.09
CA LEU A 216 -15.81 15.08 31.23
C LEU A 216 -14.32 15.29 31.03
N LEU A 217 -13.91 16.55 30.84
CA LEU A 217 -12.52 16.96 30.73
C LEU A 217 -12.11 17.83 31.95
N LYS A 218 -10.84 17.76 32.32
CA LYS A 218 -10.24 18.60 33.36
C LYS A 218 -9.98 20.02 32.82
N GLU A 219 -9.99 21.02 33.68
CA GLU A 219 -9.67 22.42 33.30
C GLU A 219 -8.28 22.55 32.67
N THR A 220 -7.32 21.75 33.11
CA THR A 220 -5.96 21.71 32.55
C THR A 220 -5.92 21.36 31.07
N SER A 221 -6.98 20.74 30.51
CA SER A 221 -7.05 20.37 29.10
C SER A 221 -7.06 21.56 28.14
N VAL A 222 -7.52 22.73 28.59
CA VAL A 222 -7.51 23.98 27.78
C VAL A 222 -6.10 24.52 27.59
N ASN A 223 -5.24 24.33 28.59
CA ASN A 223 -3.86 24.82 28.56
C ASN A 223 -2.93 23.93 27.72
N GLU A 224 -3.35 22.69 27.48
CA GLU A 224 -2.52 21.73 26.79
C GLU A 224 -2.93 21.66 25.32
N LYS A 225 -2.28 22.48 24.49
CA LYS A 225 -2.54 22.55 23.04
C LYS A 225 -1.79 21.46 22.27
N ASP A 226 -0.80 20.84 22.88
CA ASP A 226 -0.04 19.78 22.24
C ASP A 226 -0.63 18.40 22.54
N PHE A 227 -1.27 17.80 21.52
CA PHE A 227 -1.87 16.48 21.65
C PHE A 227 -0.87 15.39 22.09
N ARG A 228 0.42 15.57 21.83
CA ARG A 228 1.49 14.65 22.24
C ARG A 228 1.57 14.48 23.76
N LEU A 229 1.26 15.54 24.51
CA LEU A 229 1.38 15.57 25.96
C LEU A 229 0.18 15.00 26.69
N ILE A 230 -0.97 14.92 26.02
CA ILE A 230 -2.23 14.49 26.61
C ILE A 230 -2.68 13.08 26.23
N ARG A 231 -2.04 12.49 25.22
CA ARG A 231 -2.38 11.14 24.78
C ARG A 231 -1.77 10.05 25.65
N VAL A 232 -2.41 8.88 25.64
CA VAL A 232 -1.84 7.67 26.24
C VAL A 232 -0.66 7.19 25.39
N GLN A 233 0.52 7.11 25.97
CA GLN A 233 1.68 6.50 25.33
C GLN A 233 1.54 4.96 25.37
N LYS A 234 1.67 4.32 24.20
CA LYS A 234 1.75 2.86 24.09
C LYS A 234 3.11 2.48 23.50
N GLY A 235 3.79 1.53 24.15
CA GLY A 235 5.09 1.06 23.70
C GLY A 235 6.29 1.75 24.36
N LYS A 236 7.49 1.50 23.80
CA LYS A 236 8.73 2.09 24.29
C LYS A 236 8.80 3.58 23.94
N LYS A 237 9.45 4.38 24.79
CA LYS A 237 9.58 5.83 24.59
C LYS A 237 10.23 6.17 23.24
N GLU A 238 11.26 5.44 22.84
CA GLU A 238 11.97 5.65 21.57
C GLU A 238 11.09 5.41 20.34
N ASP A 239 10.28 4.34 20.36
CA ASP A 239 9.34 4.04 19.28
C ASP A 239 8.25 5.11 19.17
N TYR A 240 7.86 5.65 20.32
CA TYR A 240 6.89 6.74 20.35
C TYR A 240 7.44 8.03 19.76
N GLU A 241 8.68 8.39 20.05
CA GLU A 241 9.32 9.59 19.49
C GLU A 241 9.48 9.49 17.97
N LYS A 242 9.94 8.34 17.47
CA LYS A 242 9.99 8.06 16.02
C LYS A 242 8.62 8.21 15.36
N ARG A 243 7.60 7.66 16.01
CA ARG A 243 6.21 7.77 15.54
C ARG A 243 5.72 9.22 15.49
N LEU A 244 6.07 10.05 16.46
CA LEU A 244 5.71 11.47 16.47
C LEU A 244 6.37 12.24 15.33
N ILE A 245 7.65 12.00 15.09
CA ILE A 245 8.38 12.60 13.96
C ILE A 245 7.70 12.25 12.63
N TYR A 246 7.29 10.99 12.47
CA TYR A 246 6.54 10.56 11.29
C TYR A 246 5.18 11.26 11.17
N ILE A 247 4.40 11.31 12.26
CA ILE A 247 3.10 12.01 12.30
C ILE A 247 3.25 13.48 11.87
N GLU A 248 4.23 14.19 12.42
CA GLU A 248 4.49 15.59 12.05
C GLU A 248 4.81 15.76 10.57
N LYS A 249 5.61 14.86 10.00
CA LYS A 249 5.93 14.88 8.58
C LYS A 249 4.69 14.65 7.70
N VAL A 250 3.86 13.66 8.04
CA VAL A 250 2.62 13.37 7.31
C VAL A 250 1.67 14.58 7.35
N LEU A 251 1.44 15.15 8.53
CA LEU A 251 0.56 16.31 8.70
C LEU A 251 1.07 17.55 7.95
N ARG A 252 2.38 17.81 8.00
CA ARG A 252 3.01 18.92 7.28
C ARG A 252 2.90 18.80 5.77
N LYS A 253 2.83 17.58 5.24
CA LYS A 253 2.65 17.31 3.79
C LYS A 253 1.21 17.47 3.30
N GLY A 254 0.25 17.61 4.21
CA GLY A 254 -1.14 17.91 3.86
C GLY A 254 -1.91 16.76 3.22
N PHE A 255 -1.54 15.50 3.51
CA PHE A 255 -2.27 14.33 3.00
C PHE A 255 -3.75 14.37 3.41
N ASN A 256 -4.61 13.85 2.52
CA ASN A 256 -6.01 13.65 2.83
C ASN A 256 -6.17 12.61 3.95
N LEU A 257 -6.70 13.04 5.09
CA LEU A 257 -6.90 12.19 6.27
C LEU A 257 -8.24 11.45 6.25
N GLU A 258 -9.03 11.63 5.20
CA GLU A 258 -10.27 10.88 4.97
C GLU A 258 -10.04 9.70 4.00
N GLY A 259 -10.96 8.72 4.01
CA GLY A 259 -10.88 7.54 3.15
C GLY A 259 -9.79 6.52 3.57
N ASP A 260 -9.51 5.57 2.68
CA ASP A 260 -8.53 4.51 2.90
C ASP A 260 -7.11 4.95 2.60
N VAL A 261 -6.13 4.18 3.16
CA VAL A 261 -4.71 4.36 2.86
C VAL A 261 -4.45 3.96 1.41
N ARG A 262 -3.93 4.89 0.62
CA ARG A 262 -3.71 4.71 -0.82
C ARG A 262 -2.37 4.06 -1.16
N VAL A 263 -1.37 4.22 -0.30
CA VAL A 263 -0.04 3.63 -0.48
C VAL A 263 0.07 2.36 0.34
N ARG A 264 0.30 1.25 -0.35
CA ARG A 264 0.49 -0.06 0.29
C ARG A 264 1.80 -0.69 -0.13
N TYR A 265 2.31 -1.57 0.73
CA TYR A 265 3.52 -2.31 0.45
C TYR A 265 3.38 -3.77 0.88
N ALA A 266 4.04 -4.67 0.17
CA ALA A 266 4.18 -6.07 0.54
C ALA A 266 5.19 -6.78 -0.36
N ASN A 267 5.60 -7.99 0.03
CA ASN A 267 6.36 -8.85 -0.87
C ASN A 267 5.50 -9.33 -2.05
N ILE A 268 6.16 -9.75 -3.13
CA ILE A 268 5.49 -10.14 -4.39
C ILE A 268 4.52 -11.31 -4.20
N HIS A 269 4.79 -12.25 -3.30
CA HIS A 269 3.90 -13.38 -3.05
C HIS A 269 2.57 -12.96 -2.42
N THR A 270 2.61 -11.96 -1.52
CA THR A 270 1.43 -11.44 -0.84
C THR A 270 0.50 -10.66 -1.77
N VAL A 271 1.04 -10.05 -2.83
CA VAL A 271 0.24 -9.18 -3.70
C VAL A 271 -0.45 -9.91 -4.86
N LYS A 272 -0.25 -11.22 -4.99
CA LYS A 272 -0.95 -12.03 -6.00
C LYS A 272 -2.46 -11.87 -5.85
N GLY A 273 -3.16 -11.59 -6.95
CA GLY A 273 -4.61 -11.36 -6.97
C GLY A 273 -5.04 -9.91 -6.77
N LEU A 274 -4.20 -9.04 -6.22
CA LEU A 274 -4.53 -7.63 -5.97
C LEU A 274 -4.40 -6.77 -7.23
N THR A 275 -4.95 -5.56 -7.16
CA THR A 275 -4.90 -4.57 -8.24
C THR A 275 -4.75 -3.17 -7.66
N PHE A 276 -3.84 -2.37 -8.24
CA PHE A 276 -3.57 -0.99 -7.88
C PHE A 276 -3.47 -0.13 -9.15
N ASP A 277 -3.63 1.16 -9.02
CA ASP A 277 -3.48 2.06 -10.16
C ASP A 277 -2.03 2.14 -10.62
N ASN A 278 -1.10 2.20 -9.66
CA ASN A 278 0.33 2.29 -9.89
C ASN A 278 1.09 1.21 -9.12
N VAL A 279 2.17 0.70 -9.70
CA VAL A 279 3.03 -0.28 -9.05
C VAL A 279 4.48 0.14 -9.08
N ILE A 280 5.17 0.00 -7.95
CA ILE A 280 6.60 0.23 -7.80
C ILE A 280 7.24 -1.12 -7.45
N VAL A 281 8.10 -1.60 -8.34
CA VAL A 281 8.73 -2.93 -8.21
C VAL A 281 10.19 -2.75 -7.85
N ASP A 282 10.55 -3.18 -6.65
CA ASP A 282 11.94 -3.25 -6.19
C ASP A 282 12.58 -4.58 -6.60
N LEU A 283 13.49 -4.51 -7.56
CA LEU A 283 14.26 -5.64 -8.07
C LEU A 283 15.69 -5.72 -7.49
N THR A 284 16.03 -4.90 -6.52
CA THR A 284 17.41 -4.83 -5.98
C THR A 284 17.90 -6.14 -5.38
N ARG A 285 16.99 -7.03 -5.00
CA ARG A 285 17.29 -8.34 -4.37
C ARG A 285 16.67 -9.49 -5.14
N THR A 286 17.14 -9.74 -6.35
CA THR A 286 16.79 -10.94 -7.10
C THR A 286 17.81 -12.04 -6.82
N ARG A 287 17.34 -13.26 -6.48
CA ARG A 287 18.21 -14.43 -6.37
C ARG A 287 18.38 -15.08 -7.76
N PRO A 288 19.57 -15.53 -8.15
CA PRO A 288 19.80 -16.08 -9.48
C PRO A 288 19.32 -17.53 -9.67
N GLU A 289 18.77 -18.18 -8.64
CA GLU A 289 18.68 -19.64 -8.57
C GLU A 289 17.66 -20.29 -9.52
N ASN A 290 16.59 -19.60 -9.94
CA ASN A 290 15.66 -20.11 -10.94
C ASN A 290 15.24 -19.00 -11.89
N TYR A 291 15.72 -19.04 -13.12
CA TYR A 291 15.47 -18.01 -14.11
C TYR A 291 13.97 -17.84 -14.41
N PHE A 292 13.24 -18.94 -14.62
CA PHE A 292 11.81 -18.86 -14.93
C PHE A 292 10.95 -18.41 -13.74
N GLU A 293 11.29 -18.82 -12.53
CA GLU A 293 10.63 -18.29 -11.33
C GLU A 293 10.83 -16.79 -11.19
N GLN A 294 12.03 -16.28 -11.49
CA GLN A 294 12.33 -14.85 -11.51
C GLN A 294 11.43 -14.09 -12.50
N LEU A 295 11.24 -14.63 -13.69
CA LEU A 295 10.39 -14.04 -14.72
C LEU A 295 8.92 -14.02 -14.26
N ARG A 296 8.43 -15.11 -13.67
CA ARG A 296 7.07 -15.18 -13.11
C ARG A 296 6.87 -14.20 -11.96
N LEU A 297 7.84 -14.07 -11.06
CA LEU A 297 7.77 -13.07 -9.97
C LEU A 297 7.69 -11.65 -10.52
N LYS A 298 8.52 -11.31 -11.49
CA LYS A 298 8.46 -10.01 -12.17
C LYS A 298 7.10 -9.82 -12.84
N TYR A 299 6.64 -10.80 -13.60
CA TYR A 299 5.32 -10.75 -14.24
C TYR A 299 4.19 -10.53 -13.23
N VAL A 300 4.17 -11.28 -12.12
CA VAL A 300 3.18 -11.09 -11.06
C VAL A 300 3.26 -9.68 -10.48
N ALA A 301 4.45 -9.17 -10.19
CA ALA A 301 4.63 -7.83 -9.62
C ALA A 301 4.09 -6.74 -10.54
N TYR A 302 4.53 -6.70 -11.79
CA TYR A 302 4.13 -5.67 -12.75
C TYR A 302 2.65 -5.76 -13.12
N SER A 303 2.13 -6.98 -13.28
CA SER A 303 0.72 -7.18 -13.62
C SER A 303 -0.27 -6.76 -12.52
N ARG A 304 0.19 -6.24 -11.37
CA ARG A 304 -0.67 -5.64 -10.33
C ARG A 304 -1.10 -4.23 -10.66
N GLY A 305 -0.38 -3.52 -11.57
CA GLY A 305 -0.68 -2.15 -11.98
C GLY A 305 -1.74 -2.05 -13.07
N ARG A 306 -2.49 -0.95 -13.03
CA ARG A 306 -3.41 -0.55 -14.11
C ARG A 306 -2.74 0.41 -15.08
N TYR A 307 -2.07 1.44 -14.54
CA TYR A 307 -1.57 2.58 -15.30
C TYR A 307 -0.05 2.61 -15.33
N ASP A 308 0.59 3.15 -14.29
CA ASP A 308 2.02 3.40 -14.30
C ASP A 308 2.80 2.35 -13.52
N CYS A 309 4.02 2.16 -13.97
CA CYS A 309 4.94 1.22 -13.39
C CYS A 309 6.30 1.85 -13.18
N TRP A 310 6.81 1.80 -11.96
CA TRP A 310 8.17 2.20 -11.62
C TRP A 310 9.01 0.96 -11.32
N THR A 311 10.20 0.93 -11.85
CA THR A 311 11.17 -0.13 -11.58
C THR A 311 12.36 0.43 -10.84
N ILE A 312 12.69 -0.18 -9.71
CA ILE A 312 13.94 0.03 -8.99
C ILE A 312 14.87 -1.13 -9.38
N PRO A 313 15.83 -0.92 -10.32
CA PRO A 313 16.63 -1.99 -10.87
C PRO A 313 17.69 -2.48 -9.87
N SER A 314 18.06 -3.76 -9.95
CA SER A 314 19.27 -4.30 -9.33
C SER A 314 20.48 -4.01 -10.20
N GLN A 315 21.68 -4.06 -9.62
CA GLN A 315 22.93 -3.94 -10.39
C GLN A 315 23.04 -4.98 -11.52
N SER A 316 22.38 -6.13 -11.39
CA SER A 316 22.37 -7.22 -12.38
C SER A 316 21.25 -7.11 -13.43
N THR A 317 20.33 -6.13 -13.32
CA THR A 317 19.16 -6.02 -14.22
C THR A 317 19.42 -5.28 -15.54
N TYR A 318 20.66 -4.83 -15.81
CA TYR A 318 21.03 -4.33 -17.16
C TYR A 318 20.79 -5.35 -18.28
N THR A 319 20.63 -6.62 -17.94
CA THR A 319 20.40 -7.72 -18.89
C THR A 319 18.94 -7.95 -19.29
N LEU A 320 17.99 -7.11 -18.86
CA LEU A 320 16.58 -7.29 -19.24
C LEU A 320 16.28 -6.97 -20.72
N GLY A 321 17.26 -6.47 -21.50
CA GLY A 321 17.05 -6.18 -22.92
C GLY A 321 15.96 -5.14 -23.21
N ILE A 322 15.52 -4.42 -22.19
CA ILE A 322 14.58 -3.30 -22.33
C ILE A 322 15.42 -2.11 -22.82
N LYS A 323 15.53 -1.97 -24.11
CA LYS A 323 16.06 -0.76 -24.79
C LYS A 323 14.96 0.27 -24.88
#